data_dffc3bd4ebb4d49eb75b794345e3d26f
#
_entry.id   dffc3bd4ebb4d49eb75b794345e3d26f
#
_cell.length_a   1.000
_cell.length_b   1.000
_cell.length_c   1.000
_cell.angle_alpha   90.00
_cell.angle_beta   90.00
_cell.angle_gamma   90.00
#
_symmetry.space_group_name_H-M   'P 1'
#
loop_
_entity.id
_entity.type
_entity.pdbx_description
1 polymer ?
#
loop_
_entity_poly.entity_id
_entity_poly.type
_entity_poly.pdbx_seq_one_letter_code
_entity_poly.pdbx_strand_id
1 'polypeptide(L)'
;MKVNVMTHPLIQHKVTLMRDVQTGSKDFRELLDEITMLMGYEITRNLPLEDVEVETPLTKMTGKRIAGKKLGIIPILRAGLGMVNGMLSLIPTAKVGHIGLYRDPETLKPVEYYCKLPSDVGERDFIVTDPMLATCLLYTSDA
;
A
#
# COMPACT_ATOMS: atom_id res chain seq x y z
N MET A 1 -0.25 -4.15 -18.32
CA MET A 1 -0.61 -3.86 -16.92
C MET A 1 -1.81 -4.73 -16.52
N LYS A 2 -1.78 -5.34 -15.33
CA LYS A 2 -2.91 -6.14 -14.82
C LYS A 2 -3.71 -5.31 -13.82
N VAL A 3 -5.00 -5.12 -14.07
CA VAL A 3 -5.91 -4.40 -13.17
C VAL A 3 -6.68 -5.42 -12.33
N ASN A 4 -6.63 -5.27 -11.00
CA ASN A 4 -7.43 -6.07 -10.07
C ASN A 4 -8.45 -5.14 -9.39
N VAL A 5 -9.73 -5.34 -9.70
CA VAL A 5 -10.82 -4.61 -9.05
C VAL A 5 -11.27 -5.39 -7.82
N MET A 6 -11.22 -4.73 -6.66
CA MET A 6 -11.65 -5.35 -5.40
C MET A 6 -13.18 -5.31 -5.29
N THR A 7 -13.79 -6.50 -5.31
CA THR A 7 -15.26 -6.66 -5.26
C THR A 7 -15.76 -7.18 -3.92
N HIS A 8 -14.89 -7.27 -2.92
CA HIS A 8 -15.26 -7.75 -1.60
C HIS A 8 -16.34 -6.85 -0.97
N PRO A 9 -17.45 -7.40 -0.41
CA PRO A 9 -18.55 -6.61 0.12
C PRO A 9 -18.16 -5.56 1.16
N LEU A 10 -17.22 -5.88 2.06
CA LEU A 10 -16.72 -4.92 3.06
C LEU A 10 -16.01 -3.73 2.41
N ILE A 11 -15.23 -3.96 1.36
CA ILE A 11 -14.54 -2.88 0.65
C ILE A 11 -15.58 -1.99 -0.05
N GLN A 12 -16.54 -2.60 -0.75
CA GLN A 12 -17.60 -1.84 -1.43
C GLN A 12 -18.44 -1.01 -0.45
N HIS A 13 -18.80 -1.59 0.70
CA HIS A 13 -19.52 -0.88 1.76
C HIS A 13 -18.73 0.32 2.26
N LYS A 14 -17.46 0.13 2.62
CA LYS A 14 -16.59 1.21 3.14
C LYS A 14 -16.34 2.30 2.09
N VAL A 15 -16.16 1.93 0.83
CA VAL A 15 -16.04 2.89 -0.28
C VAL A 15 -17.33 3.71 -0.46
N THR A 16 -18.49 3.09 -0.28
CA THR A 16 -19.79 3.80 -0.31
C THR A 16 -19.86 4.84 0.80
N LEU A 17 -19.54 4.46 2.03
CA LEU A 17 -19.50 5.39 3.17
C LEU A 17 -18.49 6.53 2.93
N MET A 18 -17.28 6.20 2.45
CA MET A 18 -16.23 7.19 2.17
C MET A 18 -16.64 8.22 1.11
N ARG A 19 -17.52 7.83 0.17
CA ARG A 19 -18.03 8.72 -0.90
C ARG A 19 -19.21 9.59 -0.48
N ASP A 20 -19.80 9.32 0.68
CA ASP A 20 -20.92 10.12 1.15
C ASP A 20 -20.45 11.55 1.48
N VAL A 21 -21.19 12.53 1.00
CA VAL A 21 -20.92 13.97 1.24
C VAL A 21 -21.00 14.33 2.73
N GLN A 22 -21.71 13.54 3.54
CA GLN A 22 -21.82 13.73 4.99
C GLN A 22 -20.63 13.16 5.77
N THR A 23 -19.76 12.38 5.11
CA THR A 23 -18.60 11.77 5.78
C THR A 23 -17.57 12.84 6.14
N GLY A 24 -17.38 13.03 7.45
CA GLY A 24 -16.41 13.99 7.98
C GLY A 24 -14.95 13.54 7.77
N SER A 25 -14.02 14.49 7.93
CA SER A 25 -12.58 14.22 7.69
C SER A 25 -12.00 13.13 8.59
N LYS A 26 -12.53 12.95 9.81
CA LYS A 26 -12.11 11.87 10.71
C LYS A 26 -12.52 10.52 10.15
N ASP A 27 -13.80 10.37 9.87
CA ASP A 27 -14.37 9.11 9.39
C ASP A 27 -13.79 8.73 8.03
N PHE A 28 -13.56 9.71 7.16
CA PHE A 28 -12.87 9.51 5.88
C PHE A 28 -11.48 8.89 6.05
N ARG A 29 -10.67 9.38 7.01
CA ARG A 29 -9.34 8.82 7.28
C ARG A 29 -9.42 7.41 7.85
N GLU A 30 -10.33 7.15 8.77
CA GLU A 30 -10.53 5.82 9.34
C GLU A 30 -10.97 4.81 8.26
N LEU A 31 -11.92 5.19 7.41
CA LEU A 31 -12.35 4.36 6.28
C LEU A 31 -11.23 4.11 5.28
N LEU A 32 -10.39 5.11 5.00
CA LEU A 32 -9.25 4.96 4.11
C LEU A 32 -8.22 3.95 4.67
N ASP A 33 -7.90 4.04 5.95
CA ASP A 33 -7.01 3.08 6.62
C ASP A 33 -7.57 1.65 6.56
N GLU A 34 -8.86 1.47 6.84
CA GLU A 34 -9.54 0.18 6.80
C GLU A 34 -9.57 -0.42 5.38
N ILE A 35 -9.91 0.39 4.37
CA ILE A 35 -9.90 -0.03 2.96
C ILE A 35 -8.49 -0.43 2.55
N THR A 36 -7.50 0.38 2.92
CA THR A 36 -6.10 0.12 2.60
C THR A 36 -5.61 -1.20 3.20
N MET A 37 -5.97 -1.49 4.44
CA MET A 37 -5.63 -2.75 5.10
C MET A 37 -6.27 -3.95 4.38
N LEU A 38 -7.54 -3.87 4.00
CA LEU A 38 -8.23 -4.92 3.26
C LEU A 38 -7.63 -5.14 1.86
N MET A 39 -7.31 -4.06 1.16
CA MET A 39 -6.62 -4.13 -0.13
C MET A 39 -5.22 -4.72 0.03
N GLY A 40 -4.48 -4.29 1.05
CA GLY A 40 -3.16 -4.81 1.38
C GLY A 40 -3.16 -6.31 1.64
N TYR A 41 -4.16 -6.81 2.37
CA TYR A 41 -4.36 -8.24 2.58
C TYR A 41 -4.53 -8.99 1.24
N GLU A 42 -5.34 -8.46 0.34
CA GLU A 42 -5.60 -9.11 -0.95
C GLU A 42 -4.39 -9.07 -1.89
N ILE A 43 -3.69 -7.96 -2.01
CA ILE A 43 -2.52 -7.87 -2.92
C ILE A 43 -1.34 -8.70 -2.42
N THR A 44 -1.26 -9.02 -1.15
CA THR A 44 -0.22 -9.87 -0.55
C THR A 44 -0.54 -11.36 -0.58
N ARG A 45 -1.67 -11.77 -1.16
CA ARG A 45 -2.15 -13.16 -1.22
C ARG A 45 -1.15 -14.16 -1.79
N ASN A 46 -0.34 -13.73 -2.75
CA ASN A 46 0.59 -14.59 -3.48
C ASN A 46 2.05 -14.42 -3.04
N LEU A 47 2.29 -13.86 -1.84
CA LEU A 47 3.65 -13.78 -1.32
C LEU A 47 4.22 -15.20 -1.13
N PRO A 48 5.50 -15.42 -1.50
CA PRO A 48 6.14 -16.71 -1.33
C PRO A 48 6.29 -17.04 0.16
N LEU A 49 6.18 -18.31 0.48
CA LEU A 49 6.38 -18.85 1.83
C LEU A 49 7.52 -19.85 1.82
N GLU A 50 8.26 -19.91 2.93
CA GLU A 50 9.29 -20.91 3.20
C GLU A 50 8.97 -21.69 4.47
N ASP A 51 9.48 -22.91 4.54
CA ASP A 51 9.39 -23.73 5.73
C ASP A 51 10.45 -23.32 6.74
N VAL A 52 10.05 -23.14 7.98
CA VAL A 52 10.95 -22.85 9.11
C VAL A 52 10.64 -23.72 10.30
N GLU A 53 11.67 -24.21 10.97
CA GLU A 53 11.49 -24.88 12.25
C GLU A 53 11.20 -23.84 13.34
N VAL A 54 10.15 -24.10 14.10
CA VAL A 54 9.75 -23.29 15.24
C VAL A 54 9.59 -24.17 16.48
N GLU A 55 9.97 -23.65 17.62
CA GLU A 55 9.77 -24.29 18.91
C GLU A 55 8.54 -23.67 19.58
N THR A 56 7.53 -24.50 19.79
CA THR A 56 6.33 -24.12 20.53
C THR A 56 6.46 -24.52 22.00
N PRO A 57 5.62 -24.04 22.91
CA PRO A 57 5.66 -24.47 24.30
C PRO A 57 5.49 -25.98 24.51
N LEU A 58 4.97 -26.71 23.52
CA LEU A 58 4.69 -28.15 23.63
C LEU A 58 5.67 -29.01 22.83
N THR A 59 6.07 -28.56 21.64
CA THR A 59 6.93 -29.35 20.74
C THR A 59 7.54 -28.49 19.63
N LYS A 60 8.58 -29.03 18.98
CA LYS A 60 9.09 -28.48 17.73
C LYS A 60 8.16 -28.83 16.58
N MET A 61 7.97 -27.89 15.66
CA MET A 61 7.17 -28.10 14.46
C MET A 61 7.73 -27.30 13.29
N THR A 62 7.32 -27.68 12.07
CA THR A 62 7.56 -26.90 10.86
C THR A 62 6.42 -25.92 10.66
N GLY A 63 6.74 -24.63 10.60
CA GLY A 63 5.80 -23.54 10.29
C GLY A 63 6.11 -22.90 8.95
N LYS A 64 5.28 -21.92 8.54
CA LYS A 64 5.47 -21.12 7.33
C LYS A 64 5.85 -19.69 7.67
N ARG A 65 6.82 -19.14 6.95
CA ARG A 65 7.23 -17.73 7.04
C ARG A 65 7.24 -17.12 5.64
N ILE A 66 6.97 -15.83 5.54
CA ILE A 66 7.12 -15.12 4.26
C ILE A 66 8.59 -15.20 3.83
N ALA A 67 8.79 -15.70 2.63
CA ALA A 67 10.07 -15.82 1.96
C ALA A 67 10.32 -14.64 1.01
N GLY A 68 11.54 -14.58 0.45
CA GLY A 68 11.90 -13.61 -0.58
C GLY A 68 12.25 -12.24 -0.02
N LYS A 69 11.99 -11.20 -0.83
CA LYS A 69 12.37 -9.84 -0.49
C LYS A 69 11.50 -9.28 0.63
N LYS A 70 12.10 -8.45 1.48
CA LYS A 70 11.37 -7.69 2.49
C LYS A 70 10.44 -6.68 1.81
N LEU A 71 9.32 -6.38 2.44
CA LEU A 71 8.36 -5.42 1.89
C LEU A 71 8.71 -3.98 2.29
N GLY A 72 8.36 -3.06 1.41
CA GLY A 72 8.39 -1.63 1.65
C GLY A 72 7.10 -0.98 1.14
N ILE A 73 6.83 0.23 1.60
CA ILE A 73 5.65 1.02 1.22
C ILE A 73 6.15 2.35 0.68
N ILE A 74 5.62 2.75 -0.46
CA ILE A 74 5.93 4.05 -1.08
C ILE A 74 4.64 4.80 -1.33
N PRO A 75 4.23 5.72 -0.44
CA PRO A 75 3.15 6.65 -0.74
C PRO A 75 3.58 7.68 -1.77
N ILE A 76 2.71 7.96 -2.74
CA ILE A 76 2.84 9.12 -3.60
C ILE A 76 2.35 10.34 -2.83
N LEU A 77 3.25 11.26 -2.56
CA LEU A 77 2.95 12.46 -1.80
C LEU A 77 2.02 13.39 -2.59
N ARG A 78 1.06 14.00 -1.96
CA ARG A 78 0.73 13.95 -0.52
C ARG A 78 -0.36 12.93 -0.20
N ALA A 79 -1.27 12.63 -1.17
CA ALA A 79 -2.49 11.84 -0.95
C ALA A 79 -2.21 10.40 -0.47
N GLY A 80 -1.16 9.77 -0.99
CA GLY A 80 -0.76 8.41 -0.61
C GLY A 80 -0.40 8.24 0.88
N LEU A 81 -0.04 9.33 1.58
CA LEU A 81 0.24 9.27 3.03
C LEU A 81 -0.95 8.76 3.84
N GLY A 82 -2.17 9.06 3.41
CA GLY A 82 -3.38 8.59 4.10
C GLY A 82 -3.54 7.06 4.09
N MET A 83 -2.79 6.34 3.28
CA MET A 83 -2.84 4.87 3.20
C MET A 83 -1.71 4.17 3.98
N VAL A 84 -0.73 4.91 4.46
CA VAL A 84 0.47 4.32 5.10
C VAL A 84 0.12 3.59 6.39
N ASN A 85 -0.72 4.16 7.24
CA ASN A 85 -1.10 3.57 8.52
C ASN A 85 -1.82 2.24 8.34
N GLY A 86 -2.76 2.16 7.40
CA GLY A 86 -3.46 0.91 7.07
C GLY A 86 -2.49 -0.19 6.63
N MET A 87 -1.52 0.15 5.78
CA MET A 87 -0.49 -0.80 5.36
C MET A 87 0.45 -1.21 6.49
N LEU A 88 0.89 -0.28 7.34
CA LEU A 88 1.76 -0.59 8.48
C LEU A 88 1.05 -1.40 9.55
N SER A 89 -0.26 -1.25 9.71
CA SER A 89 -1.06 -2.10 10.61
C SER A 89 -1.05 -3.56 10.15
N LEU A 90 -1.00 -3.78 8.83
CA LEU A 90 -0.92 -5.12 8.25
C LEU A 90 0.52 -5.66 8.21
N ILE A 91 1.49 -4.81 7.86
CA ILE A 91 2.90 -5.17 7.68
C ILE A 91 3.78 -4.23 8.53
N PRO A 92 3.84 -4.42 9.86
CA PRO A 92 4.52 -3.49 10.76
C PRO A 92 6.03 -3.37 10.53
N THR A 93 6.64 -4.37 9.89
CA THR A 93 8.08 -4.40 9.60
C THR A 93 8.44 -3.74 8.27
N ALA A 94 7.48 -3.28 7.50
CA ALA A 94 7.73 -2.61 6.23
C ALA A 94 8.47 -1.29 6.44
N LYS A 95 9.47 -1.02 5.61
CA LYS A 95 10.08 0.32 5.53
C LYS A 95 9.26 1.22 4.64
N VAL A 96 9.18 2.49 5.00
CA VAL A 96 8.45 3.50 4.22
C VAL A 96 9.45 4.38 3.48
N GLY A 97 9.35 4.43 2.16
CA GLY A 97 9.97 5.45 1.33
C GLY A 97 8.91 6.49 0.93
N HIS A 98 9.31 7.57 0.31
CA HIS A 98 8.40 8.62 -0.13
C HIS A 98 8.80 9.12 -1.52
N ILE A 99 7.83 9.28 -2.40
CA ILE A 99 8.01 9.91 -3.71
C ILE A 99 6.99 11.04 -3.82
N GLY A 100 7.49 12.24 -4.12
CA GLY A 100 6.68 13.41 -4.37
C GLY A 100 6.61 13.70 -5.86
N LEU A 101 5.40 13.69 -6.40
CA LEU A 101 5.12 14.01 -7.80
C LEU A 101 4.09 15.13 -7.87
N TYR A 102 4.26 16.05 -8.81
CA TYR A 102 3.21 16.98 -9.21
C TYR A 102 3.06 16.99 -10.72
N ARG A 103 1.93 17.45 -11.19
CA ARG A 103 1.68 17.63 -12.62
C ARG A 103 2.07 19.04 -13.00
N ASP A 104 2.98 19.16 -13.95
CA ASP A 104 3.34 20.45 -14.53
C ASP A 104 2.11 21.07 -15.19
N PRO A 105 1.75 22.32 -14.87
CA PRO A 105 0.52 22.94 -15.37
C PRO A 105 0.54 23.24 -16.88
N GLU A 106 1.73 23.41 -17.48
CA GLU A 106 1.88 23.72 -18.89
C GLU A 106 1.99 22.46 -19.74
N THR A 107 2.85 21.52 -19.34
CA THR A 107 3.14 20.30 -20.11
C THR A 107 2.23 19.14 -19.75
N LEU A 108 1.52 19.21 -18.63
CA LEU A 108 0.71 18.14 -18.02
C LEU A 108 1.49 16.87 -17.71
N LYS A 109 2.82 16.92 -17.74
CA LYS A 109 3.67 15.79 -17.43
C LYS A 109 3.93 15.69 -15.92
N PRO A 110 4.14 14.47 -15.40
CA PRO A 110 4.55 14.29 -14.02
C PRO A 110 5.99 14.80 -13.82
N VAL A 111 6.18 15.53 -12.73
CA VAL A 111 7.49 16.06 -12.32
C VAL A 111 7.75 15.59 -10.90
N GLU A 112 8.92 14.95 -10.71
CA GLU A 112 9.38 14.58 -9.38
C GLU A 112 9.95 15.81 -8.67
N TYR A 113 9.53 16.03 -7.43
CA TYR A 113 10.08 17.07 -6.56
C TYR A 113 10.69 16.52 -5.28
N TYR A 114 10.46 15.25 -4.98
CA TYR A 114 10.98 14.59 -3.79
C TYR A 114 11.10 13.09 -4.00
N CYS A 115 12.24 12.52 -3.68
CA CYS A 115 12.44 11.07 -3.67
C CYS A 115 13.36 10.68 -2.51
N LYS A 116 12.82 9.94 -1.56
CA LYS A 116 13.60 9.37 -0.47
C LYS A 116 13.20 7.92 -0.26
N LEU A 117 14.06 7.02 -0.68
CA LEU A 117 13.86 5.58 -0.58
C LEU A 117 14.76 4.98 0.51
N PRO A 118 14.42 3.82 1.07
CA PRO A 118 15.29 3.07 1.94
C PRO A 118 16.63 2.74 1.25
N SER A 119 17.72 2.71 2.01
CA SER A 119 19.06 2.40 1.47
C SER A 119 19.17 1.01 0.85
N ASP A 120 18.31 0.08 1.27
CA ASP A 120 18.22 -1.31 0.80
C ASP A 120 17.11 -1.52 -0.24
N VAL A 121 16.83 -0.51 -1.08
CA VAL A 121 15.78 -0.54 -2.10
C VAL A 121 15.85 -1.75 -3.02
N GLY A 122 17.04 -2.16 -3.44
CA GLY A 122 17.24 -3.32 -4.32
C GLY A 122 16.88 -4.68 -3.68
N GLU A 123 16.80 -4.74 -2.35
CA GLU A 123 16.48 -5.93 -1.57
C GLU A 123 15.01 -6.00 -1.16
N ARG A 124 14.15 -5.08 -1.66
CA ARG A 124 12.76 -4.98 -1.27
C ARG A 124 11.83 -5.05 -2.47
N ASP A 125 10.64 -5.57 -2.21
CA ASP A 125 9.48 -5.38 -3.06
C ASP A 125 8.63 -4.27 -2.47
N PHE A 126 8.16 -3.35 -3.31
CA PHE A 126 7.44 -2.17 -2.86
C PHE A 126 5.97 -2.20 -3.25
N ILE A 127 5.15 -1.78 -2.29
CA ILE A 127 3.74 -1.47 -2.50
C ILE A 127 3.63 0.04 -2.60
N VAL A 128 3.24 0.53 -3.77
CA VAL A 128 2.99 1.95 -4.00
C VAL A 128 1.55 2.27 -3.65
N THR A 129 1.32 3.34 -2.89
CA THR A 129 -0.02 3.74 -2.46
C THR A 129 -0.38 5.12 -3.00
N ASP A 130 -1.56 5.19 -3.65
CA ASP A 130 -2.19 6.43 -4.11
C ASP A 130 -3.72 6.22 -4.10
N PRO A 131 -4.49 7.02 -3.35
CA PRO A 131 -5.94 6.84 -3.25
C PRO A 131 -6.73 7.42 -4.43
N MET A 132 -6.09 8.17 -5.35
CA MET A 132 -6.77 8.96 -6.36
C MET A 132 -6.40 8.52 -7.79
N LEU A 133 -7.19 7.62 -8.35
CA LEU A 133 -6.98 7.15 -9.73
C LEU A 133 -7.10 8.29 -10.76
N ALA A 134 -8.03 9.22 -10.59
CA ALA A 134 -8.30 10.31 -11.54
C ALA A 134 -7.14 11.32 -11.65
N THR A 135 -6.40 11.52 -10.57
CA THR A 135 -5.21 12.39 -10.53
C THR A 135 -3.92 11.60 -10.49
N CYS A 136 -4.00 10.30 -10.72
CA CYS A 136 -2.89 9.37 -10.54
C CYS A 136 -1.74 9.71 -11.50
N LEU A 137 -0.64 10.12 -10.93
CA LEU A 137 0.60 10.42 -11.65
C LEU A 137 1.37 9.16 -12.04
N LEU A 138 1.05 8.03 -11.40
CA LEU A 138 1.70 6.74 -11.63
C LEU A 138 1.48 6.19 -13.04
N TYR A 139 0.33 6.45 -13.65
CA TYR A 139 0.03 5.97 -15.00
C TYR A 139 0.63 6.82 -16.11
N THR A 140 1.13 7.99 -15.76
CA THR A 140 1.69 8.96 -16.72
C THR A 140 3.20 9.11 -16.58
N SER A 141 3.80 8.47 -15.59
CA SER A 141 5.25 8.34 -15.46
C SER A 141 5.66 7.00 -16.09
N ASP A 142 6.50 7.06 -17.11
CA ASP A 142 7.23 5.89 -17.64
C ASP A 142 8.33 5.51 -16.63
N ALA A 143 7.90 5.08 -15.45
CA ALA A 143 8.80 4.66 -14.39
C ALA A 143 9.03 3.15 -14.42
#